data_4c4265ba6f3932eaa5b1f86f4c702011
#
_entry.id   4c4265ba6f3932eaa5b1f86f4c702011
#
_cell.length_a   1.000
_cell.length_b   1.000
_cell.length_c   1.000
_cell.angle_alpha   90.00
_cell.angle_beta   90.00
_cell.angle_gamma   90.00
#
_symmetry.space_group_name_H-M   'P 1'
#
loop_
_entity.id
_entity.type
_entity.pdbx_description
1 polymer ?
#
loop_
_entity_poly.entity_id
_entity_poly.type
_entity_poly.pdbx_seq_one_letter_code
_entity_poly.pdbx_strand_id
1 'polypeptide(L)'
;MITCIRTDSSNQDFKKLVTELDAELRIRDGDESEFYEQFNKSDSIKYAIVAYQNNEPIACGALRPYNENTIEIKRMYVPLAHRSVGVATIIVKELEKWAAELGYFSLILETGIRQPEAIRLYTKNGYVSTPNYGQYAGVASSVCFSKQLPPNK
;
A
#
# COMPACT_ATOMS: atom_id res chain seq x y z
N MET A 1 15.76 -14.91 5.80
CA MET A 1 15.36 -14.58 4.41
C MET A 1 13.89 -14.21 4.36
N ILE A 2 13.56 -13.13 3.65
CA ILE A 2 12.18 -12.67 3.51
C ILE A 2 11.61 -13.22 2.19
N THR A 3 10.44 -13.85 2.27
CA THR A 3 9.75 -14.41 1.12
C THR A 3 8.42 -13.72 0.93
N CYS A 4 8.15 -13.25 -0.30
CA CYS A 4 6.88 -12.62 -0.63
C CYS A 4 5.97 -13.60 -1.36
N ILE A 5 4.70 -13.65 -0.95
CA ILE A 5 3.70 -14.50 -1.58
C ILE A 5 2.59 -13.63 -2.16
N ARG A 6 2.25 -13.85 -3.42
CA ARG A 6 1.11 -13.21 -4.08
C ARG A 6 -0.17 -13.96 -3.72
N THR A 7 -1.17 -13.23 -3.28
CA THR A 7 -2.44 -13.80 -2.84
C THR A 7 -3.58 -12.80 -3.07
N ASP A 8 -4.65 -12.93 -2.32
CA ASP A 8 -5.80 -12.00 -2.38
C ASP A 8 -6.37 -11.77 -0.98
N SER A 9 -7.49 -11.06 -0.91
CA SER A 9 -8.10 -10.67 0.37
C SER A 9 -8.66 -11.85 1.18
N SER A 10 -8.70 -13.05 0.62
CA SER A 10 -9.15 -14.25 1.37
C SER A 10 -8.05 -14.83 2.27
N ASN A 11 -6.80 -14.41 2.06
CA ASN A 11 -5.66 -14.91 2.84
C ASN A 11 -5.76 -14.48 4.30
N GLN A 12 -5.67 -15.43 5.22
CA GLN A 12 -5.85 -15.16 6.66
C GLN A 12 -4.75 -14.28 7.25
N ASP A 13 -3.51 -14.45 6.80
CA ASP A 13 -2.40 -13.62 7.28
C ASP A 13 -2.55 -12.18 6.79
N PHE A 14 -3.01 -12.00 5.55
CA PHE A 14 -3.32 -10.68 5.01
C PHE A 14 -4.43 -10.01 5.85
N LYS A 15 -5.51 -10.73 6.14
CA LYS A 15 -6.61 -10.21 6.96
C LYS A 15 -6.15 -9.79 8.35
N LYS A 16 -5.28 -10.59 8.97
CA LYS A 16 -4.72 -10.27 10.28
C LYS A 16 -3.91 -8.98 10.25
N LEU A 17 -3.03 -8.84 9.26
CA LEU A 17 -2.20 -7.64 9.11
C LEU A 17 -3.07 -6.41 8.82
N VAL A 18 -4.10 -6.54 8.01
CA VAL A 18 -5.02 -5.45 7.69
C VAL A 18 -5.79 -5.00 8.93
N THR A 19 -6.20 -5.94 9.79
CA THR A 19 -6.85 -5.61 11.05
C THR A 19 -5.94 -4.76 11.94
N GLU A 20 -4.66 -5.12 12.01
CA GLU A 20 -3.67 -4.34 12.76
C GLU A 20 -3.47 -2.96 12.15
N LEU A 21 -3.40 -2.89 10.83
CA LEU A 21 -3.28 -1.62 10.11
C LEU A 21 -4.47 -0.69 10.41
N ASP A 22 -5.69 -1.22 10.36
CA ASP A 22 -6.88 -0.42 10.61
C ASP A 22 -6.87 0.16 12.04
N ALA A 23 -6.43 -0.63 13.01
CA ALA A 23 -6.30 -0.17 14.39
C ALA A 23 -5.29 0.98 14.51
N GLU A 24 -4.14 0.86 13.82
CA GLU A 24 -3.12 1.92 13.83
C GLU A 24 -3.63 3.19 13.14
N LEU A 25 -4.34 3.04 12.02
CA LEU A 25 -4.88 4.18 11.28
C LEU A 25 -5.93 4.95 12.09
N ARG A 26 -6.76 4.25 12.88
CA ARG A 26 -7.73 4.93 13.75
C ARG A 26 -7.02 5.86 14.74
N ILE A 27 -5.90 5.43 15.27
CA ILE A 27 -5.11 6.24 16.20
C ILE A 27 -4.50 7.44 15.48
N ARG A 28 -3.91 7.23 14.31
CA ARG A 28 -3.22 8.28 13.55
C ARG A 28 -4.18 9.31 12.95
N ASP A 29 -5.31 8.84 12.41
CA ASP A 29 -6.26 9.71 11.73
C ASP A 29 -7.18 10.46 12.70
N GLY A 30 -7.32 9.97 13.93
CA GLY A 30 -8.12 10.63 14.96
C GLY A 30 -9.55 10.90 14.50
N ASP A 31 -9.96 12.15 14.48
CA ASP A 31 -11.33 12.55 14.13
C ASP A 31 -11.68 12.28 12.66
N GLU A 32 -10.70 12.06 11.81
CA GLU A 32 -10.91 11.76 10.39
C GLU A 32 -11.00 10.27 10.09
N SER A 33 -10.88 9.40 11.11
CA SER A 33 -10.83 7.94 10.91
C SER A 33 -12.07 7.41 10.19
N GLU A 34 -13.26 7.90 10.51
CA GLU A 34 -14.49 7.48 9.83
C GLU A 34 -14.46 7.76 8.33
N PHE A 35 -13.95 8.95 7.95
CA PHE A 35 -13.82 9.29 6.55
C PHE A 35 -12.92 8.30 5.82
N TYR A 36 -11.74 7.99 6.38
CA TYR A 36 -10.80 7.08 5.73
C TYR A 36 -11.26 5.62 5.77
N GLU A 37 -11.91 5.18 6.83
CA GLU A 37 -12.38 3.80 6.97
C GLU A 37 -13.32 3.39 5.84
N GLN A 38 -14.15 4.30 5.33
CA GLN A 38 -15.06 3.97 4.23
C GLN A 38 -14.33 3.63 2.94
N PHE A 39 -13.08 4.05 2.78
CA PHE A 39 -12.26 3.80 1.59
C PHE A 39 -11.19 2.73 1.80
N ASN A 40 -11.03 2.24 3.04
CA ASN A 40 -9.97 1.30 3.40
C ASN A 40 -10.45 -0.15 3.49
N LYS A 41 -11.54 -0.48 2.78
CA LYS A 41 -12.08 -1.84 2.79
C LYS A 41 -11.25 -2.77 1.92
N SER A 42 -11.03 -3.99 2.42
CA SER A 42 -10.19 -4.98 1.76
C SER A 42 -10.96 -6.15 1.16
N ASP A 43 -12.29 -6.14 1.23
CA ASP A 43 -13.13 -7.32 0.98
C ASP A 43 -13.06 -7.87 -0.44
N SER A 44 -12.65 -7.08 -1.42
CA SER A 44 -12.62 -7.51 -2.81
C SER A 44 -11.27 -7.27 -3.47
N ILE A 45 -10.20 -7.23 -2.70
CA ILE A 45 -8.86 -7.07 -3.25
C ILE A 45 -8.41 -8.39 -3.89
N LYS A 46 -8.04 -8.33 -5.17
CA LYS A 46 -7.58 -9.48 -5.95
C LYS A 46 -6.07 -9.64 -5.93
N TYR A 47 -5.34 -8.59 -5.65
CA TYR A 47 -3.88 -8.58 -5.74
C TYR A 47 -3.30 -8.13 -4.40
N ALA A 48 -2.93 -9.09 -3.58
CA ALA A 48 -2.29 -8.81 -2.28
C ALA A 48 -0.96 -9.53 -2.20
N ILE A 49 -0.05 -8.97 -1.42
CA ILE A 49 1.24 -9.60 -1.13
C ILE A 49 1.40 -9.68 0.38
N VAL A 50 1.86 -10.83 0.86
CA VAL A 50 2.28 -11.01 2.25
C VAL A 50 3.74 -11.41 2.25
N ALA A 51 4.53 -10.74 3.06
CA ALA A 51 5.94 -11.09 3.26
C ALA A 51 6.08 -11.93 4.53
N TYR A 52 6.91 -12.95 4.44
CA TYR A 52 7.16 -13.89 5.54
C TYR A 52 8.64 -13.95 5.89
N GLN A 53 8.91 -14.13 7.15
CA GLN A 53 10.24 -14.44 7.65
C GLN A 53 10.10 -15.50 8.73
N ASN A 54 10.80 -16.63 8.58
CA ASN A 54 10.67 -17.77 9.49
C ASN A 54 9.22 -18.23 9.66
N ASN A 55 8.47 -18.25 8.56
CA ASN A 55 7.05 -18.62 8.49
C ASN A 55 6.12 -17.66 9.22
N GLU A 56 6.61 -16.50 9.64
CA GLU A 56 5.81 -15.48 10.30
C GLU A 56 5.46 -14.36 9.30
N PRO A 57 4.18 -13.96 9.17
CA PRO A 57 3.83 -12.82 8.33
C PRO A 57 4.33 -11.53 8.97
N ILE A 58 5.15 -10.77 8.23
CA ILE A 58 5.80 -9.57 8.76
C ILE A 58 5.45 -8.28 8.02
N ALA A 59 4.74 -8.37 6.92
CA ALA A 59 4.31 -7.18 6.16
C ALA A 59 3.31 -7.56 5.09
N CYS A 60 2.54 -6.59 4.63
CA CYS A 60 1.64 -6.79 3.50
C CYS A 60 1.51 -5.52 2.66
N GLY A 61 0.95 -5.69 1.47
CA GLY A 61 0.55 -4.61 0.60
C GLY A 61 -0.41 -5.16 -0.45
N ALA A 62 -1.08 -4.27 -1.17
CA ALA A 62 -2.08 -4.69 -2.14
C ALA A 62 -2.13 -3.73 -3.32
N LEU A 63 -2.74 -4.21 -4.40
CA LEU A 63 -2.99 -3.41 -5.59
C LEU A 63 -4.48 -3.42 -5.89
N ARG A 64 -4.99 -2.27 -6.30
CA ARG A 64 -6.38 -2.12 -6.72
C ARG A 64 -6.41 -1.36 -8.04
N PRO A 65 -6.99 -1.94 -9.11
CA PRO A 65 -7.10 -1.21 -10.39
C PRO A 65 -7.84 0.11 -10.22
N TYR A 66 -7.26 1.18 -10.78
CA TYR A 66 -7.87 2.51 -10.75
C TYR A 66 -8.52 2.85 -12.10
N ASN A 67 -7.78 2.62 -13.19
CA ASN A 67 -8.29 2.71 -14.56
C ASN A 67 -7.48 1.75 -15.43
N GLU A 68 -7.63 1.82 -16.77
CA GLU A 68 -6.94 0.89 -17.69
C GLU A 68 -5.43 0.91 -17.59
N ASN A 69 -4.85 2.07 -17.24
CA ASN A 69 -3.39 2.29 -17.28
C ASN A 69 -2.77 2.39 -15.90
N THR A 70 -3.57 2.60 -14.87
CA THR A 70 -3.09 2.95 -13.54
C THR A 70 -3.65 2.01 -12.48
N ILE A 71 -2.78 1.54 -11.60
CA ILE A 71 -3.17 0.70 -10.48
C ILE A 71 -2.73 1.36 -9.17
N GLU A 72 -3.54 1.20 -8.14
CA GLU A 72 -3.34 1.88 -6.86
C GLU A 72 -2.72 0.94 -5.83
N ILE A 73 -1.69 1.41 -5.12
CA ILE A 73 -1.15 0.70 -3.96
C ILE A 73 -2.06 0.97 -2.77
N LYS A 74 -2.48 -0.10 -2.10
CA LYS A 74 -3.37 -0.06 -0.95
C LYS A 74 -2.84 -0.97 0.15
N ARG A 75 -3.27 -0.74 1.38
CA ARG A 75 -3.08 -1.66 2.51
C ARG A 75 -1.62 -2.00 2.80
N MET A 76 -0.70 -1.06 2.58
CA MET A 76 0.70 -1.22 2.96
C MET A 76 0.83 -1.18 4.48
N TYR A 77 1.41 -2.23 5.05
CA TYR A 77 1.58 -2.30 6.50
C TYR A 77 2.78 -3.16 6.89
N VAL A 78 3.55 -2.65 7.83
CA VAL A 78 4.63 -3.38 8.50
C VAL A 78 4.41 -3.22 10.00
N PRO A 79 4.17 -4.31 10.75
CA PRO A 79 4.08 -4.24 12.21
C PRO A 79 5.31 -3.58 12.81
N LEU A 80 5.13 -2.84 13.89
CA LEU A 80 6.20 -2.04 14.50
C LEU A 80 7.47 -2.86 14.77
N ALA A 81 7.32 -4.10 15.23
CA ALA A 81 8.45 -4.98 15.54
C ALA A 81 9.32 -5.32 14.33
N HIS A 82 8.82 -5.14 13.12
CA HIS A 82 9.50 -5.51 11.88
C HIS A 82 9.90 -4.31 11.03
N ARG A 83 9.75 -3.10 11.54
CA ARG A 83 10.10 -1.87 10.81
C ARG A 83 11.61 -1.63 10.83
N SER A 84 12.06 -0.79 9.88
CA SER A 84 13.46 -0.35 9.75
C SER A 84 14.43 -1.44 9.30
N VAL A 85 13.92 -2.54 8.73
CA VAL A 85 14.76 -3.61 8.16
C VAL A 85 14.55 -3.75 6.64
N GLY A 86 13.87 -2.80 6.02
CA GLY A 86 13.73 -2.74 4.56
C GLY A 86 12.60 -3.59 3.98
N VAL A 87 11.75 -4.21 4.79
CA VAL A 87 10.69 -5.09 4.27
C VAL A 87 9.64 -4.32 3.48
N ALA A 88 9.32 -3.08 3.88
CA ALA A 88 8.36 -2.26 3.14
C ALA A 88 8.84 -2.00 1.71
N THR A 89 10.13 -1.71 1.53
CA THR A 89 10.73 -1.54 0.20
C THR A 89 10.60 -2.81 -0.62
N ILE A 90 10.83 -3.98 -0.01
CA ILE A 90 10.66 -5.27 -0.68
C ILE A 90 9.23 -5.43 -1.18
N ILE A 91 8.23 -5.12 -0.36
CA ILE A 91 6.81 -5.18 -0.76
C ILE A 91 6.53 -4.22 -1.92
N VAL A 92 6.99 -2.98 -1.83
CA VAL A 92 6.78 -1.98 -2.89
C VAL A 92 7.37 -2.48 -4.22
N LYS A 93 8.57 -3.02 -4.20
CA LYS A 93 9.22 -3.55 -5.42
C LYS A 93 8.45 -4.72 -6.01
N GLU A 94 7.95 -5.62 -5.18
CA GLU A 94 7.14 -6.75 -5.65
C GLU A 94 5.80 -6.28 -6.22
N LEU A 95 5.17 -5.28 -5.62
CA LEU A 95 3.94 -4.68 -6.16
C LEU A 95 4.19 -4.01 -7.50
N GLU A 96 5.31 -3.30 -7.65
CA GLU A 96 5.68 -2.68 -8.94
C GLU A 96 5.88 -3.73 -10.03
N LYS A 97 6.58 -4.81 -9.70
CA LYS A 97 6.81 -5.90 -10.63
C LYS A 97 5.49 -6.54 -11.06
N TRP A 98 4.61 -6.80 -10.11
CA TRP A 98 3.30 -7.39 -10.38
C TRP A 98 2.44 -6.46 -11.25
N ALA A 99 2.41 -5.18 -10.94
CA ALA A 99 1.69 -4.19 -11.72
C ALA A 99 2.15 -4.16 -13.19
N ALA A 100 3.46 -4.20 -13.41
CA ALA A 100 4.03 -4.26 -14.76
C ALA A 100 3.61 -5.54 -15.49
N GLU A 101 3.64 -6.69 -14.80
CA GLU A 101 3.21 -7.97 -15.37
C GLU A 101 1.72 -7.96 -15.73
N LEU A 102 0.90 -7.22 -14.98
CA LEU A 102 -0.53 -7.08 -15.24
C LEU A 102 -0.82 -6.10 -16.39
N GLY A 103 0.20 -5.40 -16.90
CA GLY A 103 0.05 -4.49 -18.03
C GLY A 103 -0.21 -3.03 -17.68
N TYR A 104 -0.02 -2.64 -16.43
CA TYR A 104 -0.22 -1.26 -16.03
C TYR A 104 1.02 -0.41 -16.29
N PHE A 105 0.82 0.88 -16.56
CA PHE A 105 1.90 1.82 -16.88
C PHE A 105 2.28 2.70 -15.71
N SER A 106 1.42 2.86 -14.73
CA SER A 106 1.70 3.71 -13.58
C SER A 106 1.05 3.19 -12.31
N LEU A 107 1.64 3.58 -11.18
CA LEU A 107 1.08 3.34 -9.86
C LEU A 107 0.73 4.67 -9.21
N ILE A 108 -0.36 4.69 -8.45
CA ILE A 108 -0.75 5.80 -7.61
C ILE A 108 -0.98 5.29 -6.19
N LEU A 109 -0.93 6.21 -5.24
CA LEU A 109 -1.28 5.89 -3.86
C LEU A 109 -1.63 7.15 -3.10
N GLU A 110 -2.34 6.96 -1.99
CA GLU A 110 -2.61 8.02 -1.04
C GLU A 110 -2.11 7.58 0.33
N THR A 111 -1.52 8.49 1.07
CA THR A 111 -1.19 8.30 2.47
C THR A 111 -1.54 9.57 3.25
N GLY A 112 -1.63 9.48 4.57
CA GLY A 112 -1.93 10.62 5.41
C GLY A 112 -0.70 11.45 5.74
N ILE A 113 -0.87 12.75 5.93
CA ILE A 113 0.22 13.63 6.36
C ILE A 113 0.74 13.24 7.74
N ARG A 114 -0.05 12.47 8.51
CA ARG A 114 0.32 11.97 9.84
C ARG A 114 1.16 10.69 9.79
N GLN A 115 1.57 10.27 8.59
CA GLN A 115 2.38 9.07 8.38
C GLN A 115 3.71 9.43 7.71
N PRO A 116 4.62 10.11 8.41
CA PRO A 116 5.88 10.57 7.81
C PRO A 116 6.76 9.41 7.32
N GLU A 117 6.72 8.26 7.96
CA GLU A 117 7.48 7.08 7.51
C GLU A 117 6.99 6.57 6.16
N ALA A 118 5.69 6.63 5.89
CA ALA A 118 5.15 6.24 4.58
C ALA A 118 5.59 7.23 3.50
N ILE A 119 5.51 8.52 3.80
CA ILE A 119 5.95 9.58 2.88
C ILE A 119 7.42 9.38 2.51
N ARG A 120 8.28 9.10 3.50
CA ARG A 120 9.70 8.83 3.27
C ARG A 120 9.91 7.59 2.41
N LEU A 121 9.16 6.53 2.68
CA LEU A 121 9.25 5.27 1.93
C LEU A 121 8.99 5.51 0.44
N TYR A 122 7.89 6.16 0.10
CA TYR A 122 7.52 6.36 -1.29
C TYR A 122 8.44 7.34 -1.99
N THR A 123 8.82 8.42 -1.34
CA THR A 123 9.78 9.38 -1.89
C THR A 123 11.11 8.70 -2.21
N LYS A 124 11.61 7.87 -1.29
CA LYS A 124 12.86 7.12 -1.48
C LYS A 124 12.77 6.14 -2.64
N ASN A 125 11.60 5.60 -2.90
CA ASN A 125 11.41 4.63 -3.97
C ASN A 125 11.02 5.25 -5.32
N GLY A 126 11.18 6.56 -5.46
CA GLY A 126 11.00 7.25 -6.73
C GLY A 126 9.58 7.71 -7.01
N TYR A 127 8.70 7.68 -6.04
CA TYR A 127 7.34 8.22 -6.18
C TYR A 127 7.40 9.74 -6.05
N VAL A 128 6.62 10.43 -6.88
CA VAL A 128 6.55 11.89 -6.87
C VAL A 128 5.18 12.34 -6.39
N SER A 129 5.15 13.43 -5.65
CA SER A 129 3.90 14.01 -5.17
C SER A 129 3.04 14.45 -6.36
N THR A 130 1.75 14.18 -6.29
CA THR A 130 0.78 14.51 -7.32
C THR A 130 -0.46 15.14 -6.64
N PRO A 131 -1.27 15.92 -7.39
CA PRO A 131 -2.53 16.41 -6.82
C PRO A 131 -3.39 15.25 -6.30
N ASN A 132 -4.13 15.51 -5.24
CA ASN A 132 -5.00 14.49 -4.67
C ASN A 132 -6.05 14.08 -5.70
N TYR A 133 -6.28 12.77 -5.81
CA TYR A 133 -7.16 12.20 -6.83
C TYR A 133 -8.42 11.59 -6.21
N GLY A 134 -9.43 11.32 -7.04
CA GLY A 134 -10.64 10.62 -6.66
C GLY A 134 -11.29 11.20 -5.40
N GLN A 135 -11.62 10.35 -4.46
CA GLN A 135 -12.24 10.72 -3.19
C GLN A 135 -11.34 11.59 -2.29
N TYR A 136 -10.05 11.66 -2.58
CA TYR A 136 -9.10 12.45 -1.78
C TYR A 136 -8.93 13.88 -2.28
N ALA A 137 -9.54 14.22 -3.41
CA ALA A 137 -9.45 15.56 -3.97
C ALA A 137 -9.95 16.59 -2.96
N GLY A 138 -9.13 17.59 -2.66
CA GLY A 138 -9.48 18.64 -1.69
C GLY A 138 -9.33 18.24 -0.23
N VAL A 139 -8.85 17.03 0.07
CA VAL A 139 -8.67 16.57 1.45
C VAL A 139 -7.27 16.95 1.92
N ALA A 140 -7.19 17.94 2.80
CA ALA A 140 -5.91 18.54 3.24
C ALA A 140 -5.00 17.53 3.97
N SER A 141 -5.56 16.52 4.62
CA SER A 141 -4.80 15.53 5.38
C SER A 141 -4.28 14.39 4.50
N SER A 142 -4.63 14.36 3.21
CA SER A 142 -4.18 13.34 2.27
C SER A 142 -3.02 13.84 1.42
N VAL A 143 -2.04 12.96 1.20
CA VAL A 143 -0.90 13.20 0.30
C VAL A 143 -0.89 12.09 -0.73
N CYS A 144 -0.90 12.46 -2.00
CA CYS A 144 -0.93 11.48 -3.09
C CYS A 144 0.39 11.46 -3.86
N PHE A 145 0.75 10.27 -4.33
CA PHE A 145 1.99 10.05 -5.07
C PHE A 145 1.72 9.22 -6.30
N SER A 146 2.60 9.34 -7.29
CA SER A 146 2.56 8.51 -8.48
C SER A 146 3.96 8.10 -8.91
N LYS A 147 4.04 7.00 -9.63
CA LYS A 147 5.29 6.52 -10.24
C LYS A 147 4.97 5.88 -11.58
N GLN A 148 5.70 6.29 -12.61
CA GLN A 148 5.60 5.66 -13.92
C GLN A 148 6.43 4.38 -13.92
N LEU A 149 5.87 3.30 -14.45
CA LEU A 149 6.59 2.04 -14.60
C LEU A 149 7.45 2.08 -15.86
N PRO A 150 8.62 1.40 -15.87
CA PRO A 150 9.40 1.27 -17.10
C PRO A 150 8.58 0.58 -18.18
N PRO A 151 8.79 0.94 -19.47
CA PRO A 151 8.09 0.24 -20.55
C PRO A 151 8.38 -1.26 -20.52
N ASN A 152 7.34 -2.05 -20.70
CA ASN A 152 7.51 -3.50 -20.89
C ASN A 152 8.14 -3.76 -22.23
N LYS A 153 9.20 -4.54 -22.24
CA LYS A 153 9.88 -4.98 -23.46
C LYS A 153 9.57 -6.41 -23.79
#